data_7377bda78f71cf0b4b065dba1c79bb9d
#
_entry.id   7377bda78f71cf0b4b065dba1c79bb9d
#
_cell.length_a   1.000
_cell.length_b   1.000
_cell.length_c   1.000
_cell.angle_alpha   90.00
_cell.angle_beta   90.00
_cell.angle_gamma   90.00
#
_symmetry.space_group_name_H-M   'P 1'
#
loop_
_entity.id
_entity.type
_entity.pdbx_description
1 polymer ?
#
loop_
_entity_poly.entity_id
_entity_poly.type
_entity_poly.pdbx_seq_one_letter_code
_entity_poly.pdbx_strand_id
1 'polypeptide(L)'
;GYIDIKNVLDNSNKSNYKIIGEKNDILEIKLDKLLKEGQSVKIDVKYNVKLPNCLGRFGYGDNTINVTNWFPIACVYDDKGWNLKSYEAIGDPFYSDTSNFNVKLLIPARYKLATTGNIKEKKTDNEKVLYTIEGKMVRDFAFILSDKFTVNKTKYKDISINTYNLNEDMGKEAVDVSQSSIEIFSKLFGDYPYDTYSVVASDFFIGGMEYPMLVMIDESLYNNENKFLLEYVIAHETAHQWWYSVVGNDEISEPWLDEALTEYSTILYFEEKYGKETGDKLMKTMEVQTKNYNTNDIFKATTDYKDSSEYSLSVYTKGAVIFDKIRKEVGDEVFFNTLREYYNTYKFKNVNGPQFVELWKSKGVDIEKIINNYK
;
A
#
# COMPACT_ATOMS: atom_id res chain seq x y z
N GLY A 1 9.10 9.03 -17.57
CA GLY A 1 9.71 9.66 -16.38
C GLY A 1 11.12 9.12 -16.12
N TYR A 2 11.85 9.80 -15.27
CA TYR A 2 13.18 9.33 -14.83
C TYR A 2 13.62 10.06 -13.56
N ILE A 3 14.55 9.43 -12.82
CA ILE A 3 15.33 10.06 -11.76
C ILE A 3 16.76 10.23 -12.28
N ASP A 4 17.30 11.45 -12.23
CA ASP A 4 18.62 11.79 -12.73
C ASP A 4 19.49 12.21 -11.54
N ILE A 5 20.39 11.33 -11.12
CA ILE A 5 21.28 11.52 -9.97
C ILE A 5 22.37 12.52 -10.33
N LYS A 6 22.46 13.60 -9.57
CA LYS A 6 23.42 14.70 -9.79
C LYS A 6 24.65 14.63 -8.88
N ASN A 7 24.47 14.18 -7.65
CA ASN A 7 25.55 14.08 -6.68
C ASN A 7 25.17 13.11 -5.54
N VAL A 8 26.16 12.40 -5.04
CA VAL A 8 26.03 11.53 -3.86
C VAL A 8 27.18 11.85 -2.91
N LEU A 9 26.84 12.04 -1.62
CA LEU A 9 27.81 12.23 -0.55
C LEU A 9 27.63 11.14 0.52
N ASP A 10 28.72 10.59 1.00
CA ASP A 10 28.83 9.72 2.16
C ASP A 10 29.45 10.54 3.31
N ASN A 11 28.69 10.76 4.39
CA ASN A 11 29.11 11.58 5.54
C ASN A 11 29.72 12.92 5.12
N SER A 12 29.12 13.59 4.13
CA SER A 12 29.56 14.86 3.52
C SER A 12 30.78 14.77 2.59
N ASN A 13 31.35 13.61 2.36
CA ASN A 13 32.41 13.38 1.37
C ASN A 13 31.79 12.93 0.05
N LYS A 14 32.41 13.31 -1.07
CA LYS A 14 31.96 12.84 -2.39
C LYS A 14 32.13 11.33 -2.49
N SER A 15 31.02 10.62 -2.75
CA SER A 15 31.02 9.18 -2.91
C SER A 15 31.05 8.75 -4.37
N ASN A 16 31.62 7.58 -4.62
CA ASN A 16 31.50 6.92 -5.91
C ASN A 16 30.20 6.13 -5.95
N TYR A 17 29.45 6.31 -7.01
CA TYR A 17 28.22 5.57 -7.25
C TYR A 17 28.12 5.09 -8.70
N LYS A 18 27.27 4.11 -8.91
CA LYS A 18 26.93 3.58 -10.23
C LYS A 18 25.43 3.38 -10.32
N ILE A 19 24.92 3.46 -11.52
CA ILE A 19 23.57 2.98 -11.83
C ILE A 19 23.73 1.59 -12.42
N ILE A 20 23.09 0.61 -11.82
CA ILE A 20 23.16 -0.81 -12.17
C ILE A 20 21.76 -1.40 -12.32
N GLY A 21 21.67 -2.73 -12.56
CA GLY A 21 20.43 -3.43 -12.85
C GLY A 21 20.09 -3.44 -14.34
N GLU A 22 19.32 -4.41 -14.78
CA GLU A 22 18.96 -4.57 -16.20
C GLU A 22 18.13 -3.38 -16.72
N LYS A 23 17.33 -2.75 -15.85
CA LYS A 23 16.50 -1.59 -16.16
C LYS A 23 17.15 -0.26 -15.77
N ASN A 24 18.42 -0.26 -15.32
CA ASN A 24 19.14 0.91 -14.78
C ASN A 24 18.37 1.60 -13.62
N ASP A 25 17.81 0.80 -12.75
CA ASP A 25 16.90 1.21 -11.68
C ASP A 25 17.50 1.06 -10.26
N ILE A 26 18.77 0.64 -10.17
CA ILE A 26 19.48 0.46 -8.90
C ILE A 26 20.62 1.47 -8.79
N LEU A 27 20.62 2.25 -7.72
CA LEU A 27 21.72 3.15 -7.35
C LEU A 27 22.65 2.44 -6.37
N GLU A 28 23.80 1.95 -6.85
CA GLU A 28 24.86 1.39 -6.02
C GLU A 28 25.78 2.51 -5.51
N ILE A 29 25.90 2.62 -4.18
CA ILE A 29 26.77 3.61 -3.53
C ILE A 29 27.89 2.88 -2.78
N LYS A 30 29.15 3.18 -3.13
CA LYS A 30 30.28 2.62 -2.42
C LYS A 30 30.59 3.47 -1.18
N LEU A 31 30.40 2.90 0.00
CA LEU A 31 30.72 3.56 1.26
C LEU A 31 32.24 3.71 1.45
N ASP A 32 32.67 4.83 2.03
CA ASP A 32 34.08 5.09 2.36
C ASP A 32 34.62 4.12 3.42
N LYS A 33 33.73 3.66 4.30
CA LYS A 33 34.09 2.74 5.40
C LYS A 33 33.05 1.63 5.50
N LEU A 34 33.52 0.45 5.93
CA LEU A 34 32.62 -0.65 6.27
C LEU A 34 31.66 -0.24 7.38
N LEU A 35 30.38 -0.38 7.14
CA LEU A 35 29.32 -0.16 8.12
C LEU A 35 29.15 -1.44 8.95
N LYS A 36 29.41 -1.35 10.26
CA LYS A 36 29.22 -2.45 11.20
C LYS A 36 27.84 -2.42 11.82
N GLU A 37 27.40 -3.54 12.38
CA GLU A 37 26.16 -3.63 13.15
C GLU A 37 26.09 -2.52 14.22
N GLY A 38 24.91 -1.89 14.34
CA GLY A 38 24.66 -0.77 15.25
C GLY A 38 25.22 0.58 14.80
N GLN A 39 25.94 0.65 13.68
CA GLN A 39 26.41 1.91 13.11
C GLN A 39 25.43 2.48 12.09
N SER A 40 25.51 3.77 11.85
CA SER A 40 24.74 4.48 10.83
C SER A 40 25.66 5.28 9.90
N VAL A 41 25.20 5.49 8.70
CA VAL A 41 25.83 6.33 7.69
C VAL A 41 24.81 7.35 7.19
N LYS A 42 25.27 8.57 6.90
CA LYS A 42 24.46 9.60 6.27
C LYS A 42 24.79 9.66 4.80
N ILE A 43 23.81 9.39 3.96
CA ILE A 43 23.91 9.52 2.50
C ILE A 43 23.08 10.72 2.05
N ASP A 44 23.72 11.69 1.40
CA ASP A 44 23.03 12.82 0.77
C ASP A 44 22.99 12.56 -0.74
N VAL A 45 21.79 12.53 -1.32
CA VAL A 45 21.58 12.36 -2.77
C VAL A 45 20.91 13.59 -3.34
N LYS A 46 21.54 14.22 -4.32
CA LYS A 46 20.94 15.30 -5.11
C LYS A 46 20.52 14.73 -6.45
N TYR A 47 19.27 14.94 -6.83
CA TYR A 47 18.70 14.41 -8.05
C TYR A 47 17.62 15.32 -8.64
N ASN A 48 17.30 15.11 -9.90
CA ASN A 48 16.14 15.66 -10.58
C ASN A 48 15.15 14.55 -10.90
N VAL A 49 13.87 14.85 -10.80
CA VAL A 49 12.79 13.93 -11.18
C VAL A 49 12.05 14.54 -12.37
N LYS A 50 11.83 13.73 -13.40
CA LYS A 50 10.99 14.08 -14.54
C LYS A 50 9.70 13.26 -14.47
N LEU A 51 8.59 13.91 -14.16
CA LEU A 51 7.27 13.28 -14.21
C LEU A 51 6.86 13.08 -15.69
N PRO A 52 6.37 11.86 -16.05
CA PRO A 52 5.79 11.64 -17.37
C PRO A 52 4.37 12.19 -17.45
N ASN A 53 3.93 12.54 -18.65
CA ASN A 53 2.52 12.76 -18.94
C ASN A 53 1.87 11.40 -19.16
N CYS A 54 1.38 10.79 -18.09
CA CYS A 54 0.64 9.53 -18.12
C CYS A 54 -0.25 9.42 -16.88
N LEU A 55 -1.34 8.71 -17.02
CA LEU A 55 -2.17 8.29 -15.91
C LEU A 55 -1.43 7.16 -15.15
N GLY A 56 -1.37 7.23 -13.85
CA GLY A 56 -0.69 6.20 -13.06
C GLY A 56 -0.18 6.70 -11.72
N ARG A 57 0.59 5.83 -11.05
CA ARG A 57 1.17 6.12 -9.73
C ARG A 57 2.13 7.30 -9.76
N PHE A 58 2.91 7.42 -10.81
CA PHE A 58 3.95 8.43 -10.98
C PHE A 58 3.79 9.13 -12.34
N GLY A 59 3.23 10.32 -12.32
CA GLY A 59 2.94 11.08 -13.55
C GLY A 59 1.98 12.23 -13.33
N TYR A 60 1.44 12.76 -14.39
CA TYR A 60 0.39 13.77 -14.33
C TYR A 60 -0.60 13.59 -15.49
N GLY A 61 -1.87 13.80 -15.18
CA GLY A 61 -2.98 13.86 -16.11
C GLY A 61 -3.59 15.26 -16.16
N ASP A 62 -4.88 15.32 -16.48
CA ASP A 62 -5.62 16.60 -16.60
C ASP A 62 -6.07 17.13 -15.22
N ASN A 63 -6.17 16.27 -14.22
CA ASN A 63 -6.72 16.62 -12.93
C ASN A 63 -5.70 16.56 -11.81
N THR A 64 -4.76 15.62 -11.83
CA THR A 64 -3.83 15.40 -10.73
C THR A 64 -2.38 15.27 -11.18
N ILE A 65 -1.49 15.56 -10.25
CA ILE A 65 -0.06 15.27 -10.34
C ILE A 65 0.25 14.26 -9.24
N ASN A 66 0.54 13.01 -9.64
CA ASN A 66 0.79 11.89 -8.75
C ASN A 66 2.29 11.73 -8.59
N VAL A 67 2.78 11.89 -7.36
CA VAL A 67 4.21 11.86 -7.06
C VAL A 67 4.48 10.80 -6.01
N THR A 68 4.69 9.58 -6.49
CA THR A 68 4.97 8.40 -5.69
C THR A 68 6.31 7.82 -6.12
N ASN A 69 7.00 7.09 -5.24
CA ASN A 69 8.30 6.49 -5.55
C ASN A 69 9.30 7.48 -6.20
N TRP A 70 9.26 8.74 -5.77
CA TRP A 70 9.95 9.88 -6.38
C TRP A 70 11.38 10.09 -5.88
N PHE A 71 11.81 9.28 -4.94
CA PHE A 71 13.15 9.34 -4.33
C PHE A 71 13.81 7.95 -4.38
N PRO A 72 15.15 7.87 -4.31
CA PRO A 72 15.85 6.58 -4.20
C PRO A 72 15.47 5.89 -2.88
N ILE A 73 14.77 4.76 -2.97
CA ILE A 73 14.34 3.95 -1.83
C ILE A 73 15.51 3.06 -1.41
N ALA A 74 15.79 2.98 -0.10
CA ALA A 74 16.80 2.04 0.40
C ALA A 74 16.29 0.60 0.19
N CYS A 75 17.07 -0.21 -0.52
CA CYS A 75 16.76 -1.62 -0.66
C CYS A 75 16.78 -2.33 0.70
N VAL A 76 15.92 -3.30 0.88
CA VAL A 76 15.92 -4.15 2.08
C VAL A 76 17.19 -5.01 2.09
N TYR A 77 17.82 -5.12 3.25
CA TYR A 77 18.94 -6.01 3.51
C TYR A 77 18.49 -7.10 4.48
N ASP A 78 18.40 -8.32 3.98
CA ASP A 78 17.96 -9.50 4.73
C ASP A 78 19.04 -10.58 4.83
N ASP A 79 18.70 -11.77 5.28
CA ASP A 79 19.61 -12.91 5.42
C ASP A 79 20.29 -13.33 4.09
N LYS A 80 19.72 -12.94 2.96
CA LYS A 80 20.25 -13.22 1.61
C LYS A 80 21.08 -12.06 1.08
N GLY A 81 21.20 -10.95 1.82
CA GLY A 81 21.87 -9.72 1.42
C GLY A 81 20.92 -8.65 0.90
N TRP A 82 21.40 -7.79 0.00
CA TRP A 82 20.60 -6.74 -0.60
C TRP A 82 19.54 -7.31 -1.54
N ASN A 83 18.26 -6.93 -1.33
CA ASN A 83 17.19 -7.21 -2.27
C ASN A 83 17.25 -6.20 -3.43
N LEU A 84 17.71 -6.67 -4.59
CA LEU A 84 17.95 -5.84 -5.78
C LEU A 84 17.01 -6.18 -6.92
N LYS A 85 15.74 -6.45 -6.63
CA LYS A 85 14.74 -6.75 -7.66
C LYS A 85 14.39 -5.49 -8.43
N SER A 86 14.32 -5.63 -9.75
CA SER A 86 13.83 -4.58 -10.64
C SER A 86 12.31 -4.46 -10.58
N TYR A 87 11.80 -3.31 -10.99
CA TYR A 87 10.37 -3.08 -11.14
C TYR A 87 9.71 -4.12 -12.05
N GLU A 88 8.59 -4.65 -11.60
CA GLU A 88 7.74 -5.57 -12.37
C GLU A 88 6.40 -4.90 -12.74
N ALA A 89 5.84 -5.31 -13.88
CA ALA A 89 4.60 -4.72 -14.40
C ALA A 89 3.33 -5.42 -13.90
N ILE A 90 3.48 -6.59 -13.26
CA ILE A 90 2.39 -7.36 -12.66
C ILE A 90 2.47 -7.19 -11.15
N GLY A 91 1.35 -6.88 -10.53
CA GLY A 91 1.26 -6.64 -9.09
C GLY A 91 1.91 -5.34 -8.65
N ASP A 92 2.21 -5.26 -7.37
CA ASP A 92 2.84 -4.12 -6.73
C ASP A 92 4.30 -4.43 -6.42
N PRO A 93 5.25 -3.83 -7.18
CA PRO A 93 6.65 -4.24 -7.13
C PRO A 93 7.41 -3.51 -6.02
N PHE A 94 6.89 -3.54 -4.79
CA PHE A 94 7.45 -2.81 -3.66
C PHE A 94 7.98 -3.75 -2.59
N TYR A 95 9.13 -3.38 -2.04
CA TYR A 95 9.70 -4.00 -0.87
C TYR A 95 10.60 -3.00 -0.16
N SER A 96 10.17 -2.55 1.01
CA SER A 96 10.91 -1.54 1.79
C SER A 96 10.71 -1.76 3.29
N ASP A 97 11.67 -1.29 4.07
CA ASP A 97 11.52 -1.19 5.52
C ASP A 97 10.78 0.09 5.92
N THR A 98 10.09 0.06 7.06
CA THR A 98 9.51 1.27 7.63
C THR A 98 10.57 2.27 8.06
N SER A 99 10.32 3.55 7.80
CA SER A 99 11.25 4.64 8.04
C SER A 99 10.57 5.88 8.58
N ASN A 100 11.34 6.84 9.07
CA ASN A 100 10.86 8.15 9.45
C ASN A 100 11.19 9.17 8.36
N PHE A 101 10.17 9.83 7.83
CA PHE A 101 10.30 10.84 6.80
C PHE A 101 10.11 12.24 7.38
N ASN A 102 11.04 13.15 7.08
CA ASN A 102 10.93 14.56 7.35
C ASN A 102 11.06 15.31 6.01
N VAL A 103 9.93 15.73 5.47
CA VAL A 103 9.84 16.28 4.12
C VAL A 103 9.54 17.78 4.16
N LYS A 104 10.33 18.55 3.41
CA LYS A 104 10.05 19.95 3.11
C LYS A 104 9.65 20.06 1.64
N LEU A 105 8.41 20.38 1.38
CA LEU A 105 7.83 20.44 0.06
C LEU A 105 7.42 21.86 -0.29
N LEU A 106 8.03 22.44 -1.32
CA LEU A 106 7.70 23.76 -1.84
C LEU A 106 6.93 23.62 -3.14
N ILE A 107 5.66 24.02 -3.14
CA ILE A 107 4.77 23.89 -4.31
C ILE A 107 4.09 25.23 -4.65
N PRO A 108 3.58 25.41 -5.87
CA PRO A 108 2.72 26.55 -6.22
C PRO A 108 1.45 26.58 -5.34
N ALA A 109 1.08 27.78 -4.87
CA ALA A 109 -0.01 27.97 -3.91
C ALA A 109 -1.39 27.58 -4.45
N ARG A 110 -1.56 27.48 -5.77
CA ARG A 110 -2.82 27.05 -6.39
C ARG A 110 -3.17 25.58 -6.10
N TYR A 111 -2.17 24.73 -5.82
CA TYR A 111 -2.41 23.32 -5.59
C TYR A 111 -2.80 23.02 -4.14
N LYS A 112 -3.80 22.16 -3.98
CA LYS A 112 -4.07 21.45 -2.73
C LYS A 112 -3.21 20.21 -2.70
N LEU A 113 -2.75 19.86 -1.50
CA LEU A 113 -1.82 18.77 -1.24
C LEU A 113 -2.50 17.67 -0.43
N ALA A 114 -2.53 16.46 -0.97
CA ALA A 114 -2.71 15.22 -0.22
C ALA A 114 -1.34 14.56 -0.05
N THR A 115 -1.03 14.01 1.13
CA THR A 115 0.32 13.50 1.42
C THR A 115 0.31 12.39 2.46
N THR A 116 1.22 11.45 2.33
CA THR A 116 1.67 10.60 3.44
C THR A 116 2.17 11.49 4.57
N GLY A 117 1.90 11.10 5.82
CA GLY A 117 2.38 11.81 7.00
C GLY A 117 1.53 13.02 7.42
N ASN A 118 1.97 13.67 8.48
CA ASN A 118 1.30 14.79 9.11
C ASN A 118 1.93 16.12 8.67
N ILE A 119 1.12 17.06 8.19
CA ILE A 119 1.57 18.43 7.95
C ILE A 119 1.77 19.13 9.30
N LYS A 120 3.02 19.41 9.66
CA LYS A 120 3.38 20.09 10.90
C LYS A 120 3.39 21.60 10.75
N GLU A 121 3.77 22.10 9.60
CA GLU A 121 3.84 23.53 9.33
C GLU A 121 3.49 23.82 7.87
N LYS A 122 2.84 24.95 7.65
CA LYS A 122 2.50 25.49 6.35
C LYS A 122 2.84 26.97 6.32
N LYS A 123 3.78 27.36 5.46
CA LYS A 123 4.17 28.77 5.24
C LYS A 123 3.88 29.18 3.82
N THR A 124 3.04 30.18 3.67
CA THR A 124 2.73 30.76 2.34
C THR A 124 3.57 31.99 2.12
N ASP A 125 4.27 32.04 0.99
CA ASP A 125 5.02 33.20 0.50
C ASP A 125 4.64 33.44 -0.95
N ASN A 126 3.91 34.54 -1.18
CA ASN A 126 3.39 34.94 -2.50
C ASN A 126 2.67 33.78 -3.24
N GLU A 127 3.28 33.27 -4.31
CA GLU A 127 2.72 32.25 -5.18
C GLU A 127 3.08 30.81 -4.78
N LYS A 128 3.80 30.62 -3.68
CA LYS A 128 4.30 29.31 -3.23
C LYS A 128 3.93 29.00 -1.79
N VAL A 129 3.83 27.74 -1.50
CA VAL A 129 3.62 27.23 -0.13
C VAL A 129 4.71 26.23 0.21
N LEU A 130 5.38 26.46 1.33
CA LEU A 130 6.30 25.51 1.93
C LEU A 130 5.55 24.70 2.99
N TYR A 131 5.50 23.39 2.80
CA TYR A 131 5.01 22.44 3.77
C TYR A 131 6.18 21.76 4.50
N THR A 132 6.07 21.59 5.82
CA THR A 132 6.91 20.69 6.61
C THR A 132 6.05 19.51 7.02
N ILE A 133 6.44 18.30 6.63
CA ILE A 133 5.64 17.10 6.78
C ILE A 133 6.48 16.05 7.50
N GLU A 134 5.87 15.33 8.45
CA GLU A 134 6.49 14.25 9.21
C GLU A 134 5.69 12.96 9.00
N GLY A 135 6.33 11.92 8.46
CA GLY A 135 5.84 10.54 8.40
C GLY A 135 6.66 9.68 9.35
N LYS A 136 6.02 9.03 10.31
CA LYS A 136 6.70 8.16 11.27
C LYS A 136 6.35 6.71 11.01
N MET A 137 7.38 5.86 10.93
CA MET A 137 7.21 4.42 10.74
C MET A 137 6.34 4.10 9.51
N VAL A 138 6.59 4.78 8.40
CA VAL A 138 5.95 4.54 7.11
C VAL A 138 6.96 3.92 6.14
N ARG A 139 6.49 3.03 5.27
CA ARG A 139 7.41 2.33 4.35
C ARG A 139 7.57 3.03 3.02
N ASP A 140 6.71 3.97 2.71
CA ASP A 140 6.80 4.82 1.52
C ASP A 140 6.29 6.22 1.82
N PHE A 141 6.54 7.16 0.89
CA PHE A 141 6.09 8.54 1.01
C PHE A 141 5.58 9.05 -0.34
N ALA A 142 4.28 9.19 -0.44
CA ALA A 142 3.58 9.68 -1.61
C ALA A 142 2.92 11.04 -1.35
N PHE A 143 2.75 11.83 -2.41
CA PHE A 143 1.88 13.00 -2.38
C PHE A 143 1.22 13.24 -3.74
N ILE A 144 0.04 13.83 -3.69
CA ILE A 144 -0.77 14.12 -4.87
C ILE A 144 -1.20 15.56 -4.81
N LEU A 145 -1.12 16.24 -5.95
CA LEU A 145 -1.45 17.64 -6.11
C LEU A 145 -2.59 17.83 -7.10
N SER A 146 -3.53 18.70 -6.76
CA SER A 146 -4.54 19.20 -7.70
C SER A 146 -5.00 20.60 -7.31
N ASP A 147 -5.27 21.45 -8.26
CA ASP A 147 -5.97 22.73 -8.05
C ASP A 147 -7.51 22.57 -8.07
N LYS A 148 -7.98 21.37 -8.48
CA LYS A 148 -9.40 21.02 -8.58
C LYS A 148 -9.98 20.34 -7.35
N PHE A 149 -9.16 19.84 -6.41
CA PHE A 149 -9.67 19.09 -5.26
C PHE A 149 -10.71 19.84 -4.44
N THR A 150 -11.84 19.17 -4.15
CA THR A 150 -12.69 19.45 -2.99
C THR A 150 -12.25 18.55 -1.85
N VAL A 151 -12.08 19.08 -0.65
CA VAL A 151 -11.56 18.32 0.50
C VAL A 151 -12.65 18.22 1.56
N ASN A 152 -13.06 16.99 1.84
CA ASN A 152 -14.00 16.69 2.90
C ASN A 152 -13.23 16.06 4.08
N LYS A 153 -13.74 16.24 5.30
CA LYS A 153 -13.07 15.78 6.53
C LYS A 153 -14.07 15.14 7.47
N THR A 154 -13.62 14.05 8.08
CA THR A 154 -14.31 13.41 9.20
C THR A 154 -13.28 12.89 10.20
N LYS A 155 -13.74 12.20 11.23
CA LYS A 155 -12.87 11.60 12.25
C LYS A 155 -13.40 10.25 12.70
N TYR A 156 -12.47 9.38 13.04
CA TYR A 156 -12.76 8.20 13.85
C TYR A 156 -11.81 8.22 15.06
N LYS A 157 -12.33 8.29 16.29
CA LYS A 157 -11.54 8.57 17.50
C LYS A 157 -10.67 9.81 17.27
N ASP A 158 -9.36 9.69 17.45
CA ASP A 158 -8.38 10.76 17.25
C ASP A 158 -7.81 10.81 15.82
N ILE A 159 -8.23 9.88 14.94
CA ILE A 159 -7.77 9.79 13.56
C ILE A 159 -8.51 10.81 12.69
N SER A 160 -7.78 11.72 12.05
CA SER A 160 -8.32 12.66 11.07
C SER A 160 -8.40 12.00 9.70
N ILE A 161 -9.61 11.87 9.16
CA ILE A 161 -9.86 11.25 7.86
C ILE A 161 -10.17 12.35 6.85
N ASN A 162 -9.42 12.40 5.75
CA ASN A 162 -9.58 13.40 4.70
C ASN A 162 -9.88 12.71 3.37
N THR A 163 -10.86 13.20 2.62
CA THR A 163 -11.07 12.78 1.24
C THR A 163 -10.84 13.95 0.30
N TYR A 164 -10.09 13.69 -0.76
CA TYR A 164 -9.76 14.65 -1.80
C TYR A 164 -10.48 14.23 -3.07
N ASN A 165 -11.52 14.98 -3.44
CA ASN A 165 -12.43 14.59 -4.51
C ASN A 165 -12.31 15.56 -5.68
N LEU A 166 -12.41 15.05 -6.90
CA LEU A 166 -12.46 15.83 -8.15
C LEU A 166 -13.91 16.09 -8.57
N ASN A 167 -14.83 15.24 -8.09
CA ASN A 167 -16.27 15.36 -8.30
C ASN A 167 -16.97 15.45 -6.93
N GLU A 168 -17.83 16.45 -6.74
CA GLU A 168 -18.55 16.66 -5.48
C GLU A 168 -19.64 15.61 -5.21
N ASP A 169 -20.24 15.02 -6.26
CA ASP A 169 -21.38 14.12 -6.17
C ASP A 169 -21.10 12.87 -5.32
N MET A 170 -19.89 12.34 -5.38
CA MET A 170 -19.47 11.14 -4.64
C MET A 170 -18.59 11.45 -3.42
N GLY A 171 -18.34 12.71 -3.12
CA GLY A 171 -17.48 13.12 -2.01
C GLY A 171 -17.98 12.67 -0.64
N LYS A 172 -19.31 12.67 -0.42
CA LYS A 172 -19.92 12.18 0.81
C LYS A 172 -19.78 10.67 0.93
N GLU A 173 -20.00 9.93 -0.16
CA GLU A 173 -19.83 8.48 -0.19
C GLU A 173 -18.40 8.08 0.19
N ALA A 174 -17.40 8.73 -0.44
CA ALA A 174 -16.00 8.48 -0.12
C ALA A 174 -15.67 8.73 1.36
N VAL A 175 -16.25 9.77 1.99
CA VAL A 175 -16.11 10.05 3.42
C VAL A 175 -16.68 8.92 4.27
N ASP A 176 -17.94 8.51 3.97
CA ASP A 176 -18.65 7.50 4.75
C ASP A 176 -17.95 6.12 4.66
N VAL A 177 -17.47 5.76 3.47
CA VAL A 177 -16.71 4.52 3.26
C VAL A 177 -15.35 4.57 3.97
N SER A 178 -14.61 5.65 3.82
CA SER A 178 -13.29 5.81 4.46
C SER A 178 -13.39 5.69 5.98
N GLN A 179 -14.40 6.34 6.58
CA GLN A 179 -14.62 6.29 8.03
C GLN A 179 -15.02 4.88 8.48
N SER A 180 -15.99 4.26 7.80
CA SER A 180 -16.46 2.91 8.17
C SER A 180 -15.37 1.86 7.99
N SER A 181 -14.52 1.99 6.97
CA SER A 181 -13.39 1.06 6.76
C SER A 181 -12.37 1.14 7.89
N ILE A 182 -11.92 2.35 8.26
CA ILE A 182 -11.01 2.56 9.40
C ILE A 182 -11.61 2.03 10.70
N GLU A 183 -12.91 2.27 10.93
CA GLU A 183 -13.62 1.78 12.12
C GLU A 183 -13.67 0.25 12.16
N ILE A 184 -14.12 -0.38 11.07
CA ILE A 184 -14.30 -1.84 10.98
C ILE A 184 -12.96 -2.54 11.11
N PHE A 185 -11.96 -2.16 10.35
CA PHE A 185 -10.64 -2.82 10.41
C PHE A 185 -9.93 -2.58 11.74
N SER A 186 -10.10 -1.41 12.37
CA SER A 186 -9.61 -1.19 13.73
C SER A 186 -10.22 -2.14 14.76
N LYS A 187 -11.50 -2.49 14.61
CA LYS A 187 -12.18 -3.45 15.49
C LYS A 187 -11.73 -4.90 15.21
N LEU A 188 -11.58 -5.25 13.93
CA LEU A 188 -11.25 -6.62 13.53
C LEU A 188 -9.79 -6.96 13.82
N PHE A 189 -8.85 -6.07 13.51
CA PHE A 189 -7.42 -6.40 13.44
C PHE A 189 -6.56 -5.67 14.46
N GLY A 190 -7.02 -4.55 15.01
CA GLY A 190 -6.28 -3.71 15.94
C GLY A 190 -6.24 -2.26 15.48
N ASP A 191 -5.96 -1.34 16.42
CA ASP A 191 -6.06 0.11 16.16
C ASP A 191 -5.16 0.56 14.99
N TYR A 192 -5.70 1.38 14.09
CA TYR A 192 -4.94 2.11 13.08
C TYR A 192 -3.90 3.01 13.79
N PRO A 193 -2.61 2.92 13.43
CA PRO A 193 -1.57 3.48 14.30
C PRO A 193 -1.17 4.92 13.99
N TYR A 194 -1.79 5.55 12.99
CA TYR A 194 -1.45 6.89 12.55
C TYR A 194 -2.55 7.90 12.90
N ASP A 195 -2.19 9.19 12.98
CA ASP A 195 -3.11 10.28 13.36
C ASP A 195 -3.98 10.76 12.21
N THR A 196 -3.64 10.40 10.96
CA THR A 196 -4.35 10.85 9.77
C THR A 196 -4.45 9.74 8.72
N TYR A 197 -5.51 9.81 7.92
CA TYR A 197 -5.74 8.95 6.77
C TYR A 197 -6.35 9.76 5.63
N SER A 198 -5.89 9.55 4.40
CA SER A 198 -6.35 10.28 3.23
C SER A 198 -6.77 9.35 2.10
N VAL A 199 -7.94 9.59 1.53
CA VAL A 199 -8.46 8.92 0.31
C VAL A 199 -8.50 9.95 -0.79
N VAL A 200 -7.85 9.68 -1.93
CA VAL A 200 -7.56 10.67 -2.95
C VAL A 200 -8.04 10.19 -4.31
N ALA A 201 -9.07 10.85 -4.86
CA ALA A 201 -9.44 10.68 -6.27
C ALA A 201 -8.30 11.16 -7.16
N SER A 202 -7.89 10.35 -8.12
CA SER A 202 -6.66 10.59 -8.88
C SER A 202 -6.82 10.20 -10.34
N ASP A 203 -6.09 10.87 -11.22
CA ASP A 203 -5.88 10.42 -12.59
C ASP A 203 -5.08 9.10 -12.54
N PHE A 204 -5.81 8.00 -12.45
CA PHE A 204 -5.30 6.65 -12.27
C PHE A 204 -6.08 5.69 -13.19
N PHE A 205 -5.69 4.41 -13.33
CA PHE A 205 -6.33 3.51 -14.30
C PHE A 205 -6.51 2.06 -13.82
N ILE A 206 -6.09 1.74 -12.59
CA ILE A 206 -6.13 0.37 -12.06
C ILE A 206 -6.85 0.24 -10.72
N GLY A 207 -7.91 1.02 -10.50
CA GLY A 207 -8.70 0.92 -9.29
C GLY A 207 -8.14 1.76 -8.14
N GLY A 208 -7.14 1.28 -7.42
CA GLY A 208 -6.55 1.97 -6.28
C GLY A 208 -5.06 1.72 -6.10
N MET A 209 -4.48 2.35 -5.05
CA MET A 209 -3.11 2.17 -4.60
C MET A 209 -2.96 2.58 -3.15
N GLU A 210 -2.29 1.76 -2.36
CA GLU A 210 -2.33 1.69 -0.91
C GLU A 210 -1.20 2.41 -0.17
N TYR A 211 -0.67 3.52 -0.63
CA TYR A 211 0.40 4.20 0.10
C TYR A 211 0.08 4.43 1.58
N PRO A 212 1.09 4.33 2.48
CA PRO A 212 0.86 4.54 3.90
C PRO A 212 0.21 5.88 4.20
N MET A 213 -0.89 5.87 4.95
CA MET A 213 -1.69 7.05 5.34
C MET A 213 -2.38 7.77 4.16
N LEU A 214 -2.20 7.32 2.93
CA LEU A 214 -2.75 7.91 1.72
C LEU A 214 -3.04 6.83 0.69
N VAL A 215 -4.30 6.67 0.29
CA VAL A 215 -4.66 5.80 -0.81
C VAL A 215 -5.13 6.60 -2.02
N MET A 216 -4.72 6.15 -3.20
CA MET A 216 -5.20 6.69 -4.47
C MET A 216 -6.38 5.85 -4.94
N ILE A 217 -7.39 6.51 -5.47
CA ILE A 217 -8.57 5.85 -6.06
C ILE A 217 -8.76 6.43 -7.46
N ASP A 218 -8.97 5.57 -8.43
CA ASP A 218 -9.29 5.96 -9.81
C ASP A 218 -10.51 6.88 -9.84
N GLU A 219 -10.31 8.09 -10.37
CA GLU A 219 -11.36 9.10 -10.40
C GLU A 219 -12.58 8.67 -11.23
N SER A 220 -12.39 7.79 -12.20
CA SER A 220 -13.48 7.24 -13.02
C SER A 220 -14.51 6.43 -12.24
N LEU A 221 -14.16 6.00 -11.02
CA LEU A 221 -15.08 5.31 -10.11
C LEU A 221 -16.04 6.27 -9.38
N TYR A 222 -15.75 7.56 -9.33
CA TYR A 222 -16.54 8.56 -8.60
C TYR A 222 -17.81 8.97 -9.34
N ASN A 223 -18.69 8.00 -9.58
CA ASN A 223 -20.01 8.22 -10.19
C ASN A 223 -21.05 7.21 -9.63
N ASN A 224 -22.33 7.53 -9.82
CA ASN A 224 -23.42 6.70 -9.25
C ASN A 224 -23.50 5.28 -9.83
N GLU A 225 -23.05 5.07 -11.06
CA GLU A 225 -23.07 3.75 -11.70
C GLU A 225 -22.02 2.82 -11.08
N ASN A 226 -20.89 3.37 -10.63
CA ASN A 226 -19.80 2.66 -10.02
C ASN A 226 -19.81 2.69 -8.48
N LYS A 227 -20.89 3.11 -7.85
CA LYS A 227 -20.96 3.29 -6.39
C LYS A 227 -20.48 2.07 -5.60
N PHE A 228 -20.91 0.86 -5.97
CA PHE A 228 -20.45 -0.36 -5.33
C PHE A 228 -18.94 -0.59 -5.52
N LEU A 229 -18.44 -0.36 -6.74
CA LEU A 229 -17.02 -0.55 -7.05
C LEU A 229 -16.15 0.50 -6.33
N LEU A 230 -16.60 1.75 -6.25
CA LEU A 230 -15.93 2.80 -5.47
C LEU A 230 -15.82 2.39 -3.99
N GLU A 231 -16.91 1.91 -3.39
CA GLU A 231 -16.90 1.43 -2.01
C GLU A 231 -15.97 0.24 -1.84
N TYR A 232 -16.02 -0.72 -2.77
CA TYR A 232 -15.16 -1.90 -2.76
C TYR A 232 -13.68 -1.52 -2.78
N VAL A 233 -13.27 -0.68 -3.73
CA VAL A 233 -11.89 -0.26 -3.88
C VAL A 233 -11.42 0.57 -2.68
N ILE A 234 -12.22 1.54 -2.19
CA ILE A 234 -11.83 2.29 -0.98
C ILE A 234 -11.65 1.36 0.22
N ALA A 235 -12.52 0.37 0.42
CA ALA A 235 -12.37 -0.59 1.51
C ALA A 235 -11.12 -1.46 1.33
N HIS A 236 -10.85 -1.92 0.11
CA HIS A 236 -9.65 -2.69 -0.24
C HIS A 236 -8.37 -1.90 0.07
N GLU A 237 -8.22 -0.71 -0.49
CA GLU A 237 -7.04 0.12 -0.25
C GLU A 237 -6.88 0.51 1.23
N THR A 238 -8.01 0.65 1.95
CA THR A 238 -7.97 0.90 3.39
C THR A 238 -7.47 -0.32 4.17
N ALA A 239 -7.80 -1.55 3.77
CA ALA A 239 -7.34 -2.76 4.44
C ALA A 239 -5.82 -2.93 4.33
N HIS A 240 -5.20 -2.50 3.24
CA HIS A 240 -3.76 -2.43 3.07
C HIS A 240 -3.05 -1.52 4.10
N GLN A 241 -3.77 -0.66 4.81
CA GLN A 241 -3.16 0.06 5.92
C GLN A 241 -2.75 -0.86 7.07
N TRP A 242 -3.33 -2.07 7.18
CA TRP A 242 -2.90 -3.16 8.06
C TRP A 242 -1.94 -4.12 7.37
N TRP A 243 -2.28 -4.56 6.14
CA TRP A 243 -1.57 -5.57 5.34
C TRP A 243 -0.84 -4.93 4.17
N TYR A 244 0.28 -4.37 4.35
CA TYR A 244 1.27 -3.62 3.61
C TYR A 244 1.83 -2.47 4.46
N SER A 245 1.06 -1.42 4.74
CA SER A 245 1.58 -0.22 5.39
C SER A 245 2.20 -0.52 6.76
N VAL A 246 1.53 -1.32 7.59
CA VAL A 246 1.95 -1.66 8.96
C VAL A 246 2.65 -3.00 9.03
N VAL A 247 2.06 -4.06 8.50
CA VAL A 247 2.70 -5.37 8.36
C VAL A 247 3.06 -5.55 6.89
N GLY A 248 4.33 -5.42 6.55
CA GLY A 248 4.79 -5.50 5.17
C GLY A 248 5.34 -6.86 4.78
N ASN A 249 5.54 -7.03 3.50
CA ASN A 249 6.12 -8.22 2.89
C ASN A 249 6.93 -7.82 1.64
N ASP A 250 7.57 -8.78 1.02
CA ASP A 250 8.13 -8.66 -0.31
C ASP A 250 7.01 -8.92 -1.33
N GLU A 251 6.36 -7.87 -1.81
CA GLU A 251 5.21 -7.94 -2.73
C GLU A 251 5.56 -8.57 -4.08
N ILE A 252 6.83 -8.53 -4.47
CA ILE A 252 7.28 -9.21 -5.69
C ILE A 252 7.33 -10.73 -5.49
N SER A 253 7.85 -11.18 -4.34
CA SER A 253 8.05 -12.62 -4.09
C SER A 253 6.84 -13.30 -3.49
N GLU A 254 6.10 -12.61 -2.63
CA GLU A 254 5.02 -13.17 -1.81
C GLU A 254 3.80 -12.21 -1.79
N PRO A 255 3.25 -11.84 -2.96
CA PRO A 255 2.13 -10.88 -3.06
C PRO A 255 0.85 -11.37 -2.37
N TRP A 256 0.74 -12.64 -2.07
CA TRP A 256 -0.43 -13.20 -1.40
C TRP A 256 -0.55 -12.79 0.08
N LEU A 257 0.57 -12.39 0.70
CA LEU A 257 0.59 -12.01 2.13
C LEU A 257 -0.17 -10.72 2.40
N ASP A 258 -0.15 -9.81 1.47
CA ASP A 258 -0.92 -8.57 1.54
C ASP A 258 -2.21 -8.62 0.72
N GLU A 259 -2.14 -8.94 -0.55
CA GLU A 259 -3.26 -8.86 -1.47
C GLU A 259 -4.39 -9.87 -1.17
N ALA A 260 -4.03 -11.15 -0.92
CA ALA A 260 -5.06 -12.14 -0.60
C ALA A 260 -5.75 -11.85 0.75
N LEU A 261 -4.98 -11.39 1.73
CA LEU A 261 -5.52 -11.03 3.03
C LEU A 261 -6.33 -9.73 2.96
N THR A 262 -5.89 -8.76 2.17
CA THR A 262 -6.62 -7.51 1.91
C THR A 262 -7.93 -7.77 1.19
N GLU A 263 -7.92 -8.60 0.15
CA GLU A 263 -9.13 -8.97 -0.58
C GLU A 263 -10.15 -9.66 0.33
N TYR A 264 -9.70 -10.58 1.18
CA TYR A 264 -10.59 -11.18 2.17
C TYR A 264 -11.07 -10.16 3.22
N SER A 265 -10.22 -9.24 3.64
CA SER A 265 -10.59 -8.16 4.56
C SER A 265 -11.66 -7.24 3.95
N THR A 266 -11.62 -7.03 2.64
CA THR A 266 -12.67 -6.30 1.91
C THR A 266 -14.03 -7.01 2.02
N ILE A 267 -14.04 -8.33 1.90
CA ILE A 267 -15.28 -9.12 2.11
C ILE A 267 -15.77 -8.99 3.56
N LEU A 268 -14.86 -9.03 4.54
CA LEU A 268 -15.19 -8.82 5.95
C LEU A 268 -15.77 -7.42 6.22
N TYR A 269 -15.28 -6.38 5.51
CA TYR A 269 -15.89 -5.05 5.58
C TYR A 269 -17.37 -5.08 5.17
N PHE A 270 -17.69 -5.73 4.04
CA PHE A 270 -19.08 -5.85 3.59
C PHE A 270 -19.91 -6.73 4.53
N GLU A 271 -19.34 -7.77 5.11
CA GLU A 271 -20.00 -8.60 6.13
C GLU A 271 -20.35 -7.78 7.38
N GLU A 272 -19.43 -7.00 7.90
CA GLU A 272 -19.62 -6.16 9.10
C GLU A 272 -20.58 -5.00 8.85
N LYS A 273 -20.52 -4.37 7.69
CA LYS A 273 -21.33 -3.20 7.37
C LYS A 273 -22.75 -3.55 6.94
N TYR A 274 -22.91 -4.60 6.14
CA TYR A 274 -24.19 -4.95 5.51
C TYR A 274 -24.75 -6.30 5.95
N GLY A 275 -24.08 -6.98 6.84
CA GLY A 275 -24.46 -8.26 7.40
C GLY A 275 -23.89 -9.48 6.66
N LYS A 276 -23.86 -10.59 7.38
CA LYS A 276 -23.25 -11.86 6.95
C LYS A 276 -23.71 -12.33 5.56
N GLU A 277 -25.00 -12.14 5.22
CA GLU A 277 -25.55 -12.57 3.93
C GLU A 277 -24.85 -11.85 2.75
N THR A 278 -24.44 -10.60 2.93
CA THR A 278 -23.72 -9.85 1.90
C THR A 278 -22.32 -10.42 1.70
N GLY A 279 -21.58 -10.66 2.78
CA GLY A 279 -20.28 -11.32 2.71
C GLY A 279 -20.36 -12.70 2.05
N ASP A 280 -21.33 -13.54 2.46
CA ASP A 280 -21.54 -14.87 1.89
C ASP A 280 -21.84 -14.83 0.38
N LYS A 281 -22.59 -13.84 -0.11
CA LYS A 281 -22.85 -13.64 -1.54
C LYS A 281 -21.59 -13.29 -2.33
N LEU A 282 -20.78 -12.38 -1.81
CA LEU A 282 -19.53 -12.00 -2.42
C LEU A 282 -18.55 -13.19 -2.47
N MET A 283 -18.39 -13.89 -1.36
CA MET A 283 -17.56 -15.10 -1.32
C MET A 283 -18.02 -16.18 -2.29
N LYS A 284 -19.34 -16.39 -2.40
CA LYS A 284 -19.90 -17.35 -3.37
C LYS A 284 -19.56 -16.95 -4.82
N THR A 285 -19.57 -15.67 -5.13
CA THR A 285 -19.17 -15.19 -6.47
C THR A 285 -17.69 -15.52 -6.74
N MET A 286 -16.80 -15.27 -5.78
CA MET A 286 -15.37 -15.61 -5.89
C MET A 286 -15.16 -17.13 -6.00
N GLU A 287 -15.87 -17.93 -5.22
CA GLU A 287 -15.81 -19.41 -5.33
C GLU A 287 -16.24 -19.91 -6.72
N VAL A 288 -17.23 -19.27 -7.36
CA VAL A 288 -17.66 -19.60 -8.72
C VAL A 288 -16.59 -19.20 -9.73
N GLN A 289 -15.98 -18.03 -9.57
CA GLN A 289 -14.90 -17.58 -10.45
C GLN A 289 -13.70 -18.53 -10.38
N THR A 290 -13.26 -18.91 -9.19
CA THR A 290 -12.13 -19.84 -9.03
C THR A 290 -12.39 -21.24 -9.63
N LYS A 291 -13.63 -21.68 -9.70
CA LYS A 291 -14.00 -22.97 -10.35
C LYS A 291 -14.07 -22.88 -11.87
N ASN A 292 -14.45 -21.73 -12.40
CA ASN A 292 -14.68 -21.53 -13.83
C ASN A 292 -13.41 -21.11 -14.60
N TYR A 293 -12.42 -20.59 -13.90
CA TYR A 293 -11.17 -20.11 -14.50
C TYR A 293 -10.00 -20.93 -13.97
N ASN A 294 -8.99 -21.10 -14.81
CA ASN A 294 -7.77 -21.80 -14.44
C ASN A 294 -6.92 -20.88 -13.53
N THR A 295 -7.05 -21.05 -12.22
CA THR A 295 -6.27 -20.31 -11.23
C THR A 295 -4.99 -21.07 -10.90
N ASN A 296 -3.90 -20.34 -10.71
CA ASN A 296 -2.61 -20.92 -10.33
C ASN A 296 -2.41 -20.99 -8.79
N ASP A 297 -1.26 -21.49 -8.41
CA ASP A 297 -0.78 -21.42 -7.03
C ASP A 297 -0.62 -19.95 -6.62
N ILE A 298 -1.16 -19.59 -5.44
CA ILE A 298 -1.07 -18.22 -4.91
C ILE A 298 0.32 -17.86 -4.39
N PHE A 299 1.18 -18.87 -4.15
CA PHE A 299 2.52 -18.69 -3.57
C PHE A 299 3.61 -18.36 -4.59
N LYS A 300 3.23 -18.05 -5.81
CA LYS A 300 4.15 -17.61 -6.85
C LYS A 300 4.59 -16.17 -6.65
N ALA A 301 5.80 -15.87 -7.12
CA ALA A 301 6.22 -14.49 -7.32
C ALA A 301 5.43 -13.83 -8.47
N THR A 302 5.33 -12.51 -8.46
CA THR A 302 4.63 -11.75 -9.52
C THR A 302 5.15 -12.09 -10.92
N THR A 303 6.45 -12.36 -11.04
CA THR A 303 7.14 -12.75 -12.30
C THR A 303 6.73 -14.09 -12.87
N ASP A 304 6.11 -14.95 -12.06
CA ASP A 304 5.77 -16.34 -12.44
C ASP A 304 4.33 -16.47 -12.94
N TYR A 305 3.56 -15.39 -12.92
CA TYR A 305 2.23 -15.32 -13.52
C TYR A 305 2.33 -14.93 -14.99
N LYS A 306 1.48 -15.53 -15.82
CA LYS A 306 1.46 -15.30 -17.26
C LYS A 306 1.07 -13.86 -17.62
N ASP A 307 0.07 -13.34 -16.92
CA ASP A 307 -0.49 -12.00 -17.13
C ASP A 307 -1.23 -11.51 -15.89
N SER A 308 -1.64 -10.24 -15.90
CA SER A 308 -2.37 -9.61 -14.79
C SER A 308 -3.71 -10.29 -14.49
N SER A 309 -4.35 -10.93 -15.45
CA SER A 309 -5.63 -11.63 -15.24
C SER A 309 -5.42 -12.90 -14.42
N GLU A 310 -4.39 -13.71 -14.77
CA GLU A 310 -4.03 -14.89 -14.00
C GLU A 310 -3.59 -14.51 -12.58
N TYR A 311 -2.79 -13.45 -12.44
CA TYR A 311 -2.38 -12.89 -11.16
C TYR A 311 -3.59 -12.51 -10.31
N SER A 312 -4.49 -11.69 -10.83
CA SER A 312 -5.68 -11.22 -10.11
C SER A 312 -6.59 -12.38 -9.66
N LEU A 313 -6.89 -13.33 -10.57
CA LEU A 313 -7.72 -14.48 -10.22
C LEU A 313 -7.06 -15.39 -9.18
N SER A 314 -5.74 -15.52 -9.22
CA SER A 314 -5.01 -16.40 -8.29
C SER A 314 -4.79 -15.72 -6.94
N VAL A 315 -4.18 -14.55 -6.92
CA VAL A 315 -3.76 -13.91 -5.67
C VAL A 315 -4.94 -13.29 -4.94
N TYR A 316 -5.78 -12.52 -5.62
CA TYR A 316 -6.94 -11.86 -5.00
C TYR A 316 -8.09 -12.85 -4.81
N THR A 317 -8.70 -13.30 -5.92
CA THR A 317 -9.95 -14.08 -5.85
C THR A 317 -9.78 -15.42 -5.14
N LYS A 318 -8.82 -16.24 -5.57
CA LYS A 318 -8.53 -17.54 -4.93
C LYS A 318 -7.92 -17.35 -3.55
N GLY A 319 -7.07 -16.33 -3.38
CA GLY A 319 -6.51 -15.97 -2.08
C GLY A 319 -7.58 -15.70 -1.04
N ALA A 320 -8.57 -14.86 -1.35
CA ALA A 320 -9.71 -14.60 -0.47
C ALA A 320 -10.52 -15.86 -0.15
N VAL A 321 -10.75 -16.74 -1.15
CA VAL A 321 -11.42 -18.03 -0.92
C VAL A 321 -10.65 -18.91 0.06
N ILE A 322 -9.32 -18.92 -0.02
CA ILE A 322 -8.46 -19.68 0.90
C ILE A 322 -8.60 -19.14 2.33
N PHE A 323 -8.55 -17.82 2.53
CA PHE A 323 -8.72 -17.22 3.86
C PHE A 323 -10.12 -17.49 4.44
N ASP A 324 -11.17 -17.47 3.61
CA ASP A 324 -12.51 -17.86 4.03
C ASP A 324 -12.58 -19.33 4.49
N LYS A 325 -11.89 -20.23 3.78
CA LYS A 325 -11.80 -21.64 4.20
C LYS A 325 -11.04 -21.82 5.50
N ILE A 326 -9.93 -21.10 5.68
CA ILE A 326 -9.20 -21.09 6.96
C ILE A 326 -10.14 -20.65 8.09
N ARG A 327 -10.84 -19.52 7.94
CA ARG A 327 -11.81 -19.03 8.93
C ARG A 327 -12.89 -20.05 9.25
N LYS A 328 -13.48 -20.67 8.25
CA LYS A 328 -14.53 -21.68 8.42
C LYS A 328 -14.05 -22.93 9.13
N GLU A 329 -12.79 -23.34 8.95
CA GLU A 329 -12.22 -24.51 9.59
C GLU A 329 -11.84 -24.25 11.05
N VAL A 330 -11.26 -23.07 11.36
CA VAL A 330 -10.76 -22.76 12.70
C VAL A 330 -11.78 -22.03 13.59
N GLY A 331 -12.81 -21.42 12.97
CA GLY A 331 -13.82 -20.59 13.62
C GLY A 331 -13.37 -19.14 13.82
N ASP A 332 -14.34 -18.25 14.00
CA ASP A 332 -14.14 -16.80 14.07
C ASP A 332 -13.17 -16.38 15.18
N GLU A 333 -13.31 -16.97 16.36
CA GLU A 333 -12.48 -16.61 17.52
C GLU A 333 -10.99 -16.86 17.25
N VAL A 334 -10.64 -18.06 16.80
CA VAL A 334 -9.24 -18.40 16.49
C VAL A 334 -8.74 -17.55 15.32
N PHE A 335 -9.55 -17.38 14.28
CA PHE A 335 -9.18 -16.63 13.10
C PHE A 335 -8.83 -15.17 13.44
N PHE A 336 -9.75 -14.43 14.03
CA PHE A 336 -9.53 -13.03 14.33
C PHE A 336 -8.48 -12.78 15.41
N ASN A 337 -8.38 -13.66 16.43
CA ASN A 337 -7.32 -13.58 17.44
C ASN A 337 -5.94 -13.78 16.81
N THR A 338 -5.81 -14.71 15.86
CA THR A 338 -4.53 -14.94 15.15
C THR A 338 -4.15 -13.74 14.28
N LEU A 339 -5.10 -13.13 13.54
CA LEU A 339 -4.83 -11.92 12.75
C LEU A 339 -4.47 -10.72 13.63
N ARG A 340 -5.10 -10.54 14.79
CA ARG A 340 -4.69 -9.48 15.74
C ARG A 340 -3.28 -9.72 16.27
N GLU A 341 -2.93 -10.97 16.56
CA GLU A 341 -1.57 -11.31 16.99
C GLU A 341 -0.56 -11.12 15.86
N TYR A 342 -0.90 -11.49 14.62
CA TYR A 342 -0.10 -11.22 13.43
C TYR A 342 0.21 -9.74 13.30
N TYR A 343 -0.82 -8.89 13.34
CA TYR A 343 -0.67 -7.44 13.33
C TYR A 343 0.22 -6.92 14.46
N ASN A 344 -0.04 -7.33 15.71
CA ASN A 344 0.70 -6.80 16.87
C ASN A 344 2.16 -7.28 16.92
N THR A 345 2.45 -8.51 16.49
CA THR A 345 3.80 -9.10 16.52
C THR A 345 4.69 -8.51 15.43
N TYR A 346 4.10 -8.26 14.27
CA TYR A 346 4.85 -7.82 13.09
C TYR A 346 4.63 -6.36 12.73
N LYS A 347 3.97 -5.60 13.57
CA LYS A 347 3.77 -4.17 13.38
C LYS A 347 5.07 -3.45 13.05
N PHE A 348 5.08 -2.74 11.90
CA PHE A 348 6.22 -2.02 11.33
C PHE A 348 7.42 -2.88 10.94
N LYS A 349 7.19 -4.15 10.64
CA LYS A 349 8.19 -5.08 10.15
C LYS A 349 7.77 -5.67 8.81
N ASN A 350 8.69 -6.32 8.14
CA ASN A 350 8.41 -7.20 7.01
C ASN A 350 8.26 -8.64 7.50
N VAL A 351 7.36 -9.40 6.88
CA VAL A 351 7.06 -10.80 7.17
C VAL A 351 7.16 -11.60 5.89
N ASN A 352 7.57 -12.84 6.01
CA ASN A 352 7.56 -13.81 4.92
C ASN A 352 6.55 -14.95 5.19
N GLY A 353 6.26 -15.74 4.17
CA GLY A 353 5.32 -16.85 4.24
C GLY A 353 5.63 -17.86 5.37
N PRO A 354 6.87 -18.33 5.53
CA PRO A 354 7.25 -19.20 6.65
C PRO A 354 6.90 -18.63 8.04
N GLN A 355 7.13 -17.33 8.27
CA GLN A 355 6.78 -16.69 9.55
C GLN A 355 5.27 -16.59 9.75
N PHE A 356 4.51 -16.33 8.69
CA PHE A 356 3.05 -16.35 8.73
C PHE A 356 2.52 -17.75 9.06
N VAL A 357 3.03 -18.78 8.40
CA VAL A 357 2.66 -20.19 8.65
C VAL A 357 2.99 -20.61 10.07
N GLU A 358 4.17 -20.25 10.59
CA GLU A 358 4.60 -20.60 11.95
C GLU A 358 3.69 -19.96 13.01
N LEU A 359 3.22 -18.73 12.79
CA LEU A 359 2.26 -18.10 13.67
C LEU A 359 0.98 -18.95 13.78
N TRP A 360 0.43 -19.42 12.67
CA TRP A 360 -0.76 -20.29 12.68
C TRP A 360 -0.49 -21.64 13.34
N LYS A 361 0.67 -22.25 13.08
CA LYS A 361 1.10 -23.50 13.76
C LYS A 361 1.18 -23.33 15.27
N SER A 362 1.61 -22.17 15.76
CA SER A 362 1.63 -21.86 17.20
C SER A 362 0.24 -21.85 17.84
N LYS A 363 -0.82 -21.69 17.05
CA LYS A 363 -2.24 -21.79 17.46
C LYS A 363 -2.82 -23.20 17.27
N GLY A 364 -1.99 -24.17 16.90
CA GLY A 364 -2.44 -25.52 16.60
C GLY A 364 -3.12 -25.69 15.24
N VAL A 365 -2.96 -24.72 14.35
CA VAL A 365 -3.59 -24.70 13.01
C VAL A 365 -2.55 -24.96 11.94
N ASP A 366 -2.74 -26.03 11.18
CA ASP A 366 -1.91 -26.35 10.00
C ASP A 366 -2.53 -25.75 8.75
N ILE A 367 -2.26 -24.45 8.53
CA ILE A 367 -2.79 -23.75 7.35
C ILE A 367 -2.20 -24.28 6.05
N GLU A 368 -0.98 -24.83 6.03
CA GLU A 368 -0.40 -25.44 4.82
C GLU A 368 -1.25 -26.61 4.35
N LYS A 369 -1.75 -27.44 5.27
CA LYS A 369 -2.68 -28.52 4.95
C LYS A 369 -3.99 -27.99 4.37
N ILE A 370 -4.54 -26.93 4.97
CA ILE A 370 -5.78 -26.30 4.49
C ILE A 370 -5.54 -25.78 3.08
N ILE A 371 -4.49 -24.98 2.87
CA ILE A 371 -4.15 -24.38 1.59
C ILE A 371 -3.92 -25.46 0.52
N ASN A 372 -3.19 -26.53 0.84
CA ASN A 372 -2.90 -27.62 -0.10
C ASN A 372 -4.15 -28.35 -0.60
N ASN A 373 -5.25 -28.33 0.16
CA ASN A 373 -6.52 -28.89 -0.26
C ASN A 373 -7.22 -28.03 -1.34
N TYR A 374 -6.73 -26.81 -1.59
CA TYR A 374 -7.29 -25.85 -2.55
C TYR A 374 -6.29 -25.43 -3.65
N LYS A 375 -5.13 -26.10 -3.75
CA LYS A 375 -4.15 -25.92 -4.84
C LYS A 375 -4.66 -26.41 -6.18
#